data_f53c095eefff6d6a90ec84816b6deaa7
#
_entry.id   f53c095eefff6d6a90ec84816b6deaa7
#
_cell.length_a   1.000
_cell.length_b   1.000
_cell.length_c   1.000
_cell.angle_alpha   90.00
_cell.angle_beta   90.00
_cell.angle_gamma   90.00
#
_symmetry.space_group_name_H-M   'P 1'
#
loop_
_entity.id
_entity.type
_entity.pdbx_description
1 polymer ?
#
loop_
_entity_poly.entity_id
_entity_poly.type
_entity_poly.pdbx_seq_one_letter_code
_entity_poly.pdbx_strand_id
1 'polypeptide(L)'
;MDTARSVLEEYVSSGKLMQVATLSEDGSPAVCHVWYHCGFHPDRLFFISRRDRDHSVNIRRNEWVAGGIVTIPLSGLGQVVRGVTFKGRARELNADAVAELEGFLGRWPGARRIITAERVANDDTPSRLYEIRLDEWVLFDEETFPGSPRRTLPPSADLPAGRRCS
;
A
#
# COMPACT_ATOMS: atom_id res chain seq x y z
N MET A 1 -19.08 -9.07 10.46
CA MET A 1 -17.86 -8.68 9.73
C MET A 1 -17.36 -9.90 8.98
N ASP A 2 -17.02 -9.78 7.72
CA ASP A 2 -16.50 -10.92 6.96
C ASP A 2 -15.13 -11.33 7.53
N THR A 3 -14.96 -12.61 7.93
CA THR A 3 -13.73 -13.11 8.53
C THR A 3 -12.52 -12.90 7.62
N ALA A 4 -12.67 -13.08 6.31
CA ALA A 4 -11.58 -12.88 5.35
C ALA A 4 -11.16 -11.40 5.29
N ARG A 5 -12.10 -10.47 5.41
CA ARG A 5 -11.82 -9.04 5.46
C ARG A 5 -11.05 -8.66 6.72
N SER A 6 -11.45 -9.15 7.89
CA SER A 6 -10.75 -8.90 9.14
C SER A 6 -9.32 -9.43 9.14
N VAL A 7 -9.13 -10.66 8.60
CA VAL A 7 -7.80 -11.26 8.44
C VAL A 7 -6.93 -10.44 7.49
N LEU A 8 -7.49 -9.97 6.36
CA LEU A 8 -6.79 -9.12 5.41
C LEU A 8 -6.30 -7.82 6.08
N GLU A 9 -7.19 -7.10 6.77
CA GLU A 9 -6.86 -5.83 7.41
C GLU A 9 -5.80 -5.98 8.49
N GLU A 10 -5.91 -7.00 9.33
CA GLU A 10 -4.90 -7.33 10.35
C GLU A 10 -3.55 -7.64 9.70
N TYR A 11 -3.54 -8.50 8.67
CA TYR A 11 -2.32 -8.89 7.99
C TYR A 11 -1.61 -7.71 7.32
N VAL A 12 -2.35 -6.91 6.56
CA VAL A 12 -1.82 -5.70 5.89
C VAL A 12 -1.33 -4.67 6.89
N SER A 13 -2.05 -4.47 8.01
CA SER A 13 -1.65 -3.53 9.07
C SER A 13 -0.38 -3.96 9.80
N SER A 14 -0.12 -5.26 9.92
CA SER A 14 1.07 -5.80 10.59
C SER A 14 2.34 -5.69 9.74
N GLY A 15 2.20 -5.61 8.41
CA GLY A 15 3.32 -5.54 7.47
C GLY A 15 4.07 -4.22 7.53
N LYS A 16 5.31 -4.24 7.08
CA LYS A 16 6.21 -3.07 7.07
C LYS A 16 6.66 -2.72 5.67
N LEU A 17 6.95 -3.72 4.86
CA LEU A 17 7.48 -3.60 3.51
C LEU A 17 6.52 -4.25 2.52
N MET A 18 6.32 -3.60 1.38
CA MET A 18 5.59 -4.17 0.25
C MET A 18 6.45 -4.17 -1.01
N GLN A 19 6.19 -5.11 -1.89
CA GLN A 19 6.65 -5.09 -3.28
C GLN A 19 5.62 -4.34 -4.12
N VAL A 20 6.09 -3.46 -4.99
CA VAL A 20 5.25 -2.75 -5.96
C VAL A 20 5.82 -2.94 -7.36
N ALA A 21 5.01 -3.50 -8.25
CA ALA A 21 5.31 -3.62 -9.66
C ALA A 21 4.70 -2.43 -10.41
N THR A 22 5.50 -1.82 -11.28
CA THR A 22 5.13 -0.73 -12.17
C THR A 22 5.48 -1.10 -13.61
N LEU A 23 4.97 -0.37 -14.58
CA LEU A 23 5.28 -0.58 -15.99
C LEU A 23 6.29 0.45 -16.49
N SER A 24 7.41 -0.04 -17.01
CA SER A 24 8.42 0.77 -17.69
C SER A 24 7.88 1.32 -19.03
N GLU A 25 8.63 2.23 -19.66
CA GLU A 25 8.22 2.85 -20.94
C GLU A 25 7.99 1.84 -22.06
N ASP A 26 8.79 0.78 -22.10
CA ASP A 26 8.68 -0.32 -23.06
C ASP A 26 7.59 -1.35 -22.71
N GLY A 27 6.82 -1.12 -21.63
CA GLY A 27 5.78 -2.02 -21.14
C GLY A 27 6.29 -3.17 -20.28
N SER A 28 7.61 -3.28 -20.06
CA SER A 28 8.17 -4.31 -19.18
C SER A 28 7.84 -4.00 -17.71
N PRO A 29 7.56 -5.03 -16.88
CA PRO A 29 7.34 -4.82 -15.45
C PRO A 29 8.64 -4.56 -14.71
N ALA A 30 8.62 -3.61 -13.79
CA ALA A 30 9.70 -3.32 -12.85
C ALA A 30 9.16 -3.42 -11.42
N VAL A 31 9.98 -3.94 -10.49
CA VAL A 31 9.58 -4.15 -9.09
C VAL A 31 10.48 -3.36 -8.15
N CYS A 32 9.88 -2.72 -7.17
CA CYS A 32 10.58 -2.08 -6.06
C CYS A 32 10.05 -2.55 -4.70
N HIS A 33 10.81 -2.27 -3.65
CA HIS A 33 10.44 -2.56 -2.27
C HIS A 33 10.35 -1.24 -1.52
N VAL A 34 9.23 -0.98 -0.86
CA VAL A 34 8.98 0.28 -0.15
C VAL A 34 8.32 0.04 1.20
N TRP A 35 8.70 0.87 2.18
CA TRP A 35 7.98 0.96 3.44
C TRP A 35 6.61 1.56 3.18
N TYR A 36 5.56 1.05 3.83
CA TYR A 36 4.22 1.51 3.56
C TYR A 36 3.41 1.82 4.83
N HIS A 37 2.40 2.61 4.65
CA HIS A 37 1.29 2.81 5.57
C HIS A 37 0.00 2.42 4.85
N CYS A 38 -0.96 1.88 5.57
CA CYS A 38 -2.27 1.52 5.03
C CYS A 38 -3.39 2.31 5.70
N GLY A 39 -4.44 2.56 4.94
CA GLY A 39 -5.73 3.03 5.43
C GLY A 39 -6.82 2.14 4.88
N PHE A 40 -7.89 1.97 5.63
CA PHE A 40 -9.07 1.25 5.21
C PHE A 40 -10.30 2.16 5.28
N HIS A 41 -11.32 1.87 4.46
CA HIS A 41 -12.56 2.65 4.38
C HIS A 41 -12.39 4.12 3.95
N PRO A 42 -11.81 4.40 2.75
CA PRO A 42 -11.48 3.48 1.65
C PRO A 42 -10.09 2.85 1.77
N ASP A 43 -9.91 1.72 1.09
CA ASP A 43 -8.65 1.01 1.07
C ASP A 43 -7.58 1.76 0.29
N ARG A 44 -6.48 2.08 0.96
CA ARG A 44 -5.34 2.81 0.39
C ARG A 44 -4.03 2.31 0.97
N LEU A 45 -3.00 2.32 0.15
CA LEU A 45 -1.62 2.16 0.59
C LEU A 45 -0.84 3.42 0.26
N PHE A 46 0.09 3.79 1.14
CA PHE A 46 0.93 4.96 0.99
C PHE A 46 2.39 4.60 1.14
N PHE A 47 3.25 5.22 0.33
CA PHE A 47 4.70 5.09 0.45
C PHE A 47 5.40 6.38 0.04
N ILE A 48 6.65 6.54 0.50
CA ILE A 48 7.49 7.68 0.14
C ILE A 48 8.55 7.22 -0.85
N SER A 49 8.77 8.00 -1.89
CA SER A 49 9.87 7.82 -2.82
C SER A 49 10.35 9.15 -3.41
N ARG A 50 11.59 9.15 -3.89
CA ARG A 50 12.12 10.26 -4.68
C ARG A 50 11.47 10.25 -6.06
N ARG A 51 11.22 11.44 -6.61
CA ARG A 51 10.57 11.62 -7.91
C ARG A 51 11.40 11.08 -9.09
N ASP A 52 12.71 10.98 -8.93
CA ASP A 52 13.67 10.52 -9.95
C ASP A 52 13.86 9.00 -9.98
N ARG A 53 13.24 8.25 -9.08
CA ARG A 53 13.29 6.78 -9.10
C ARG A 53 12.44 6.22 -10.24
N ASP A 54 12.88 5.10 -10.81
CA ASP A 54 12.21 4.46 -11.97
C ASP A 54 10.72 4.21 -11.71
N HIS A 55 10.37 3.64 -10.56
CA HIS A 55 8.98 3.40 -10.22
C HIS A 55 8.16 4.69 -10.08
N SER A 56 8.75 5.79 -9.60
CA SER A 56 8.10 7.10 -9.52
C SER A 56 7.88 7.68 -10.91
N VAL A 57 8.85 7.54 -11.80
CA VAL A 57 8.73 7.93 -13.22
C VAL A 57 7.65 7.10 -13.91
N ASN A 58 7.68 5.78 -13.70
CA ASN A 58 6.72 4.85 -14.27
C ASN A 58 5.28 5.19 -13.86
N ILE A 59 5.03 5.45 -12.57
CA ILE A 59 3.70 5.80 -12.03
C ILE A 59 3.16 7.08 -12.69
N ARG A 60 3.99 8.08 -12.95
CA ARG A 60 3.53 9.31 -13.65
C ARG A 60 3.13 9.07 -15.11
N ARG A 61 3.64 8.02 -15.75
CA ARG A 61 3.27 7.63 -17.11
C ARG A 61 2.08 6.70 -17.14
N ASN A 62 2.03 5.75 -16.21
CA ASN A 62 1.01 4.72 -16.13
C ASN A 62 0.70 4.44 -14.66
N GLU A 63 -0.51 4.79 -14.26
CA GLU A 63 -0.97 4.67 -12.89
C GLU A 63 -1.16 3.23 -12.40
N TRP A 64 -1.26 2.25 -13.30
CA TRP A 64 -1.50 0.86 -12.94
C TRP A 64 -0.31 0.25 -12.21
N VAL A 65 -0.61 -0.33 -11.06
CA VAL A 65 0.35 -1.04 -10.22
C VAL A 65 -0.23 -2.36 -9.71
N ALA A 66 0.65 -3.29 -9.44
CA ALA A 66 0.34 -4.49 -8.67
C ALA A 66 1.40 -4.67 -7.59
N GLY A 67 1.09 -5.44 -6.58
CA GLY A 67 2.10 -5.68 -5.55
C GLY A 67 1.77 -6.83 -4.62
N GLY A 68 2.64 -7.02 -3.64
CA GLY A 68 2.50 -8.06 -2.64
C GLY A 68 3.05 -7.66 -1.28
N ILE A 69 2.49 -8.26 -0.25
CA ILE A 69 2.90 -8.12 1.15
C ILE A 69 3.05 -9.51 1.73
N VAL A 70 4.24 -9.81 2.24
CA VAL A 70 4.54 -11.06 2.96
C VAL A 70 5.15 -10.69 4.30
N THR A 71 4.49 -11.08 5.39
CA THR A 71 4.88 -10.71 6.75
C THR A 71 5.13 -11.91 7.66
N ILE A 72 4.98 -13.13 7.14
CA ILE A 72 5.25 -14.35 7.91
C ILE A 72 6.76 -14.61 8.02
N PRO A 73 7.22 -15.19 9.14
CA PRO A 73 8.58 -15.72 9.21
C PRO A 73 8.71 -16.91 8.23
N LEU A 74 9.77 -16.90 7.45
CA LEU A 74 10.06 -17.96 6.49
C LEU A 74 11.06 -18.94 7.10
N SER A 75 10.64 -20.20 7.26
CA SER A 75 11.47 -21.28 7.82
C SER A 75 11.92 -22.29 6.78
N GLY A 76 11.11 -22.58 5.77
CA GLY A 76 11.46 -23.52 4.71
C GLY A 76 10.27 -23.93 3.84
N LEU A 77 10.60 -24.65 2.78
CA LEU A 77 9.59 -25.21 1.87
C LEU A 77 8.67 -26.18 2.62
N GLY A 78 7.38 -26.04 2.38
CA GLY A 78 6.34 -26.88 3.02
C GLY A 78 5.71 -26.27 4.27
N GLN A 79 6.19 -25.10 4.75
CA GLN A 79 5.45 -24.36 5.77
C GLN A 79 4.14 -23.79 5.20
N VAL A 80 3.18 -23.54 6.09
CA VAL A 80 1.94 -22.84 5.77
C VAL A 80 2.23 -21.44 5.21
N VAL A 81 1.63 -21.13 4.08
CA VAL A 81 1.84 -19.85 3.39
C VAL A 81 0.70 -18.90 3.71
N ARG A 82 1.08 -17.65 3.98
CA ARG A 82 0.17 -16.52 4.12
C ARG A 82 0.75 -15.30 3.44
N GLY A 83 -0.04 -14.61 2.65
CA GLY A 83 0.37 -13.42 1.94
C GLY A 83 -0.82 -12.68 1.35
N VAL A 84 -0.57 -11.44 0.94
CA VAL A 84 -1.56 -10.61 0.26
C VAL A 84 -0.96 -10.09 -1.03
N THR A 85 -1.71 -10.13 -2.12
CA THR A 85 -1.40 -9.39 -3.33
C THR A 85 -2.52 -8.40 -3.63
N PHE A 86 -2.18 -7.38 -4.39
CA PHE A 86 -3.12 -6.32 -4.74
C PHE A 86 -2.92 -5.82 -6.17
N LYS A 87 -3.97 -5.21 -6.71
CA LYS A 87 -3.93 -4.35 -7.89
C LYS A 87 -4.55 -3.01 -7.55
N GLY A 88 -4.09 -1.96 -8.21
CA GLY A 88 -4.61 -0.64 -7.99
C GLY A 88 -3.98 0.40 -8.90
N ARG A 89 -4.26 1.66 -8.57
CA ARG A 89 -3.76 2.81 -9.29
C ARG A 89 -2.99 3.72 -8.36
N ALA A 90 -1.74 3.98 -8.71
CA ALA A 90 -0.84 4.82 -7.94
C ALA A 90 -0.77 6.23 -8.50
N ARG A 91 -0.61 7.18 -7.60
CA ARG A 91 -0.37 8.59 -7.97
C ARG A 91 0.56 9.27 -6.98
N GLU A 92 1.29 10.25 -7.44
CA GLU A 92 2.02 11.20 -6.62
C GLU A 92 1.03 12.16 -5.95
N LEU A 93 1.18 12.40 -4.65
CA LEU A 93 0.37 13.36 -3.91
C LEU A 93 1.08 14.72 -3.82
N ASN A 94 0.28 15.78 -3.88
CA ASN A 94 0.73 17.14 -3.77
C ASN A 94 0.94 17.58 -2.30
N ALA A 95 1.40 18.80 -2.12
CA ALA A 95 1.67 19.39 -0.80
C ALA A 95 0.41 19.60 0.06
N ASP A 96 -0.78 19.57 -0.52
CA ASP A 96 -2.08 19.69 0.16
C ASP A 96 -2.53 18.38 0.85
N ALA A 97 -1.90 17.24 0.52
CA ALA A 97 -2.18 15.95 1.15
C ALA A 97 -1.51 15.82 2.55
N VAL A 98 -1.71 16.83 3.40
CA VAL A 98 -1.05 16.91 4.71
C VAL A 98 -1.51 15.80 5.66
N ALA A 99 -2.81 15.47 5.67
CA ALA A 99 -3.36 14.45 6.54
C ALA A 99 -2.80 13.05 6.21
N GLU A 100 -2.68 12.72 4.93
CA GLU A 100 -2.12 11.47 4.44
C GLU A 100 -0.63 11.36 4.79
N LEU A 101 0.11 12.45 4.60
CA LEU A 101 1.53 12.51 4.96
C LEU A 101 1.73 12.36 6.47
N GLU A 102 0.95 13.04 7.30
CA GLU A 102 1.04 12.91 8.75
C GLU A 102 0.64 11.51 9.23
N GLY A 103 -0.32 10.85 8.59
CA GLY A 103 -0.64 9.44 8.83
C GLY A 103 0.56 8.52 8.57
N PHE A 104 1.25 8.71 7.45
CA PHE A 104 2.49 7.99 7.14
C PHE A 104 3.60 8.27 8.15
N LEU A 105 3.82 9.52 8.49
CA LEU A 105 4.86 9.97 9.44
C LEU A 105 4.56 9.53 10.88
N GLY A 106 3.29 9.37 11.23
CA GLY A 106 2.87 8.79 12.51
C GLY A 106 3.30 7.33 12.64
N ARG A 107 3.16 6.55 11.58
CA ARG A 107 3.64 5.17 11.52
C ARG A 107 5.17 5.08 11.43
N TRP A 108 5.79 5.97 10.66
CA TRP A 108 7.23 5.98 10.35
C TRP A 108 7.88 7.32 10.74
N PRO A 109 8.05 7.63 12.05
CA PRO A 109 8.54 8.94 12.49
C PRO A 109 9.93 9.29 11.94
N GLY A 110 10.78 8.29 11.69
CA GLY A 110 12.10 8.48 11.12
C GLY A 110 12.09 9.10 9.71
N ALA A 111 10.98 8.98 8.99
CA ALA A 111 10.82 9.57 7.66
C ALA A 111 10.75 11.12 7.69
N ARG A 112 10.50 11.75 8.85
CA ARG A 112 10.55 13.21 8.99
C ARG A 112 11.89 13.84 8.63
N ARG A 113 12.97 13.05 8.65
CA ARG A 113 14.29 13.49 8.16
C ARG A 113 14.34 13.67 6.64
N ILE A 114 13.45 12.99 5.93
CA ILE A 114 13.41 12.95 4.46
C ILE A 114 12.34 13.91 3.93
N ILE A 115 11.15 13.89 4.53
CA ILE A 115 9.97 14.59 4.03
C ILE A 115 9.15 15.18 5.19
N THR A 116 8.66 16.40 4.99
CA THR A 116 7.63 17.07 5.80
C THR A 116 6.72 17.85 4.87
N ALA A 117 5.51 18.19 5.31
CA ALA A 117 4.58 19.01 4.51
C ALA A 117 5.20 20.34 4.08
N GLU A 118 5.93 21.01 4.98
CA GLU A 118 6.62 22.27 4.70
C GLU A 118 7.69 22.09 3.60
N ARG A 119 8.54 21.06 3.70
CA ARG A 119 9.57 20.79 2.69
C ARG A 119 8.98 20.45 1.32
N VAL A 120 7.85 19.74 1.30
CA VAL A 120 7.13 19.44 0.04
C VAL A 120 6.56 20.73 -0.54
N ALA A 121 5.92 21.57 0.27
CA ALA A 121 5.34 22.84 -0.16
C ALA A 121 6.38 23.82 -0.73
N ASN A 122 7.59 23.84 -0.16
CA ASN A 122 8.69 24.69 -0.59
C ASN A 122 9.61 24.06 -1.66
N ASP A 123 9.27 22.83 -2.10
CA ASP A 123 10.10 22.03 -3.03
C ASP A 123 11.55 21.75 -2.52
N ASP A 124 11.71 21.72 -1.19
CA ASP A 124 13.00 21.52 -0.50
C ASP A 124 13.37 20.03 -0.33
N THR A 125 12.60 19.12 -0.92
CA THR A 125 12.88 17.69 -0.92
C THR A 125 12.50 17.06 -2.27
N PRO A 126 13.35 16.17 -2.80
CA PRO A 126 13.03 15.41 -4.00
C PRO A 126 12.00 14.31 -3.76
N SER A 127 11.65 14.04 -2.49
CA SER A 127 10.74 12.99 -2.10
C SER A 127 9.29 13.44 -2.11
N ARG A 128 8.40 12.52 -2.46
CA ARG A 128 6.94 12.72 -2.44
C ARG A 128 6.27 11.54 -1.80
N LEU A 129 5.06 11.76 -1.28
CA LEU A 129 4.16 10.72 -0.87
C LEU A 129 3.40 10.22 -2.10
N TYR A 130 3.29 8.90 -2.21
CA TYR A 130 2.50 8.22 -3.24
C TYR A 130 1.33 7.50 -2.58
N GLU A 131 0.17 7.56 -3.22
CA GLU A 131 -1.04 6.85 -2.84
C GLU A 131 -1.32 5.74 -3.86
N ILE A 132 -1.65 4.55 -3.40
CA ILE A 132 -2.23 3.49 -4.21
C ILE A 132 -3.70 3.33 -3.79
N ARG A 133 -4.62 3.58 -4.69
CA ARG A 133 -6.04 3.23 -4.55
C ARG A 133 -6.23 1.82 -5.03
N LEU A 134 -6.80 0.98 -4.18
CA LEU A 134 -6.93 -0.44 -4.45
C LEU A 134 -8.16 -0.70 -5.33
N ASP A 135 -7.99 -1.58 -6.33
CA ASP A 135 -9.08 -2.10 -7.15
C ASP A 135 -9.38 -3.56 -6.79
N GLU A 136 -8.41 -4.30 -6.27
CA GLU A 136 -8.55 -5.70 -5.87
C GLU A 136 -7.54 -6.08 -4.80
N TRP A 137 -7.97 -6.88 -3.83
CA TRP A 137 -7.14 -7.63 -2.93
C TRP A 137 -7.25 -9.12 -3.19
N VAL A 138 -6.15 -9.85 -3.04
CA VAL A 138 -6.14 -11.30 -2.96
C VAL A 138 -5.42 -11.70 -1.69
N LEU A 139 -6.17 -12.21 -0.71
CA LEU A 139 -5.63 -12.86 0.47
C LEU A 139 -5.36 -14.33 0.13
N PHE A 140 -4.17 -14.81 0.45
CA PHE A 140 -3.82 -16.21 0.44
C PHE A 140 -3.47 -16.63 1.87
N ASP A 141 -4.23 -17.53 2.48
CA ASP A 141 -4.06 -17.93 3.88
C ASP A 141 -4.46 -19.40 4.06
N GLU A 142 -3.46 -20.27 4.07
CA GLU A 142 -3.64 -21.72 4.26
C GLU A 142 -3.98 -22.09 5.69
N GLU A 143 -3.65 -21.24 6.67
CA GLU A 143 -3.90 -21.49 8.08
C GLU A 143 -5.38 -21.27 8.43
N THR A 144 -5.92 -20.11 8.05
CA THR A 144 -7.31 -19.73 8.36
C THR A 144 -8.30 -20.39 7.39
N PHE A 145 -7.91 -20.64 6.15
CA PHE A 145 -8.78 -21.15 5.08
C PHE A 145 -8.20 -22.38 4.36
N PRO A 146 -7.90 -23.48 5.08
CA PRO A 146 -7.17 -24.62 4.49
C PRO A 146 -7.88 -25.28 3.29
N GLY A 147 -9.21 -25.25 3.25
CA GLY A 147 -9.99 -25.82 2.13
C GLY A 147 -10.09 -24.92 0.89
N SER A 148 -9.84 -23.62 1.04
CA SER A 148 -9.88 -22.64 -0.06
C SER A 148 -9.06 -21.40 0.35
N PRO A 149 -7.73 -21.48 0.32
CA PRO A 149 -6.86 -20.46 0.89
C PRO A 149 -6.87 -19.13 0.14
N ARG A 150 -7.19 -19.16 -1.16
CA ARG A 150 -7.23 -17.95 -1.99
C ARG A 150 -8.60 -17.27 -1.90
N ARG A 151 -8.60 -16.01 -1.44
CA ARG A 151 -9.79 -15.15 -1.31
C ARG A 151 -9.58 -13.85 -2.08
N THR A 152 -10.38 -13.61 -3.10
CA THR A 152 -10.45 -12.31 -3.77
C THR A 152 -11.46 -11.43 -3.05
N LEU A 153 -11.04 -10.23 -2.66
CA LEU A 153 -11.83 -9.29 -1.89
C LEU A 153 -11.88 -7.94 -2.64
N PRO A 154 -13.07 -7.35 -2.78
CA PRO A 154 -13.16 -5.99 -3.29
C PRO A 154 -12.57 -5.01 -2.26
N PRO A 155 -12.07 -3.84 -2.69
CA PRO A 155 -11.72 -2.79 -1.77
C PRO A 155 -12.96 -2.29 -1.02
N SER A 156 -12.79 -1.86 0.22
CA SER A 156 -13.87 -1.17 0.94
C SER A 156 -14.04 0.24 0.38
N ALA A 157 -15.30 0.65 0.22
CA ALA A 157 -15.65 2.00 -0.16
C ALA A 157 -15.59 2.95 1.06
N ASP A 158 -15.66 4.25 0.80
CA ASP A 158 -15.87 5.25 1.85
C ASP A 158 -17.11 4.86 2.68
N LEU A 159 -16.99 4.93 4.00
CA LEU A 159 -18.17 4.82 4.86
C LEU A 159 -19.10 5.99 4.49
N PRO A 160 -20.39 5.73 4.24
CA PRO A 160 -21.32 6.82 3.98
C PRO A 160 -21.28 7.79 5.16
N ALA A 161 -21.08 9.07 4.87
CA ALA A 161 -21.10 10.14 5.86
C ALA A 161 -22.45 10.12 6.56
N GLY A 162 -22.54 9.62 7.81
CA GLY A 162 -23.77 9.63 8.57
C GLY A 162 -24.12 8.37 9.35
N ARG A 163 -23.22 7.84 10.17
CA ARG A 163 -23.59 7.17 11.43
C ARG A 163 -22.54 7.52 12.49
N ARG A 164 -22.72 8.69 13.11
CA ARG A 164 -22.19 8.88 14.45
C ARG A 164 -23.08 8.04 15.36
N CYS A 165 -22.54 7.00 15.95
CA CYS A 165 -23.21 6.33 17.05
C CYS A 165 -23.34 7.33 18.19
N SER A 166 -24.59 7.54 18.58
CA SER A 166 -25.00 8.25 19.81
C SER A 166 -24.57 7.44 21.02
#